data_06ee3b2b22fb2f172ac790e593cbd5a4
#
_entry.id   06ee3b2b22fb2f172ac790e593cbd5a4
#
_cell.length_a   1.000
_cell.length_b   1.000
_cell.length_c   1.000
_cell.angle_alpha   90.00
_cell.angle_beta   90.00
_cell.angle_gamma   90.00
#
_symmetry.space_group_name_H-M   'P 1'
#
loop_
_entity.id
_entity.type
_entity.pdbx_description
1 polymer ?
#
loop_
_entity_poly.entity_id
_entity_poly.type
_entity_poly.pdbx_seq_one_letter_code
_entity_poly.pdbx_strand_id
1 'polypeptide(L)'
;YHVSKFHPLSFTDREPREWVRVLAYGEKTGRRNILHVMNRERIGQVRGVPFLAPVIDTIKQLGRYTEAEVLAAVINGLFTVFIEKESASDDVPFGESIPEEMQVDQEDENSIELAPGAVIDLGEGEKANMVNPGRPNPNFDPFVIAVLKQIGAALEIPYEILIMAFSSNYSASRAAILEFFKVVKMYRAWFVADFCQPIYEEWLSEAVAKGRIKAPGFFADPIIKDAYCSAEWTGPSAGQLDPTKEVEAAEKRVQGGYST
;
A
#
# COMPACT_ATOMS: atom_id res chain seq x y z
N TYR A 1 -24.57 -5.55 -18.23
CA TYR A 1 -24.20 -4.73 -17.06
C TYR A 1 -25.41 -4.02 -16.48
N HIS A 2 -25.37 -3.74 -15.19
CA HIS A 2 -26.32 -2.90 -14.51
C HIS A 2 -25.57 -1.67 -14.01
N VAL A 3 -26.00 -0.48 -14.43
CA VAL A 3 -25.35 0.78 -14.12
C VAL A 3 -26.29 1.60 -13.25
N SER A 4 -25.78 2.14 -12.15
CA SER A 4 -26.54 3.06 -11.30
C SER A 4 -26.74 4.39 -12.00
N LYS A 5 -27.95 4.97 -11.90
CA LYS A 5 -28.22 6.33 -12.39
C LYS A 5 -27.50 7.40 -11.55
N PHE A 6 -27.11 7.08 -10.33
CA PHE A 6 -26.47 8.01 -9.43
C PHE A 6 -24.95 7.96 -9.53
N HIS A 7 -24.32 9.09 -9.33
CA HIS A 7 -22.86 9.18 -9.29
C HIS A 7 -22.30 8.30 -8.15
N PRO A 8 -21.24 7.52 -8.35
CA PRO A 8 -20.71 6.61 -7.33
C PRO A 8 -20.28 7.29 -6.03
N LEU A 9 -19.93 8.58 -6.09
CA LEU A 9 -19.55 9.41 -4.93
C LEU A 9 -20.68 10.27 -4.37
N SER A 10 -21.94 10.10 -4.83
CA SER A 10 -23.07 10.80 -4.21
C SER A 10 -23.46 10.06 -2.93
N PHE A 11 -23.28 10.72 -1.79
CA PHE A 11 -23.62 10.22 -0.46
C PHE A 11 -25.09 10.50 -0.05
N THR A 12 -25.91 11.00 -0.94
CA THR A 12 -27.34 11.24 -0.68
C THR A 12 -28.11 9.93 -0.76
N ASP A 13 -27.99 9.11 0.27
CA ASP A 13 -28.51 7.74 0.37
C ASP A 13 -30.01 7.61 0.69
N ARG A 14 -30.82 8.64 0.43
CA ARG A 14 -32.25 8.60 0.78
C ARG A 14 -33.16 8.05 -0.32
N GLU A 15 -32.65 7.86 -1.53
CA GLU A 15 -33.45 7.31 -2.62
C GLU A 15 -32.96 5.90 -3.00
N PRO A 16 -33.90 4.97 -3.31
CA PRO A 16 -33.53 3.64 -3.74
C PRO A 16 -32.69 3.71 -5.01
N ARG A 17 -31.54 3.04 -5.01
CA ARG A 17 -30.63 3.00 -6.16
C ARG A 17 -31.32 2.39 -7.36
N GLU A 18 -31.61 3.20 -8.34
CA GLU A 18 -32.17 2.74 -9.60
C GLU A 18 -31.06 2.25 -10.52
N TRP A 19 -31.16 0.99 -10.95
CA TRP A 19 -30.21 0.32 -11.82
C TRP A 19 -30.78 0.19 -13.22
N VAL A 20 -30.05 0.67 -14.21
CA VAL A 20 -30.39 0.52 -15.62
C VAL A 20 -29.53 -0.57 -16.25
N ARG A 21 -30.16 -1.51 -16.96
CA ARG A 21 -29.45 -2.51 -17.74
C ARG A 21 -28.85 -1.88 -18.98
N VAL A 22 -27.54 -2.01 -19.15
CA VAL A 22 -26.79 -1.56 -20.32
C VAL A 22 -26.13 -2.77 -20.98
N LEU A 23 -26.33 -2.93 -22.27
CA LEU A 23 -25.65 -3.96 -23.05
C LEU A 23 -24.18 -3.60 -23.22
N ALA A 24 -23.28 -4.58 -23.17
CA ALA A 24 -21.85 -4.38 -23.36
C ALA A 24 -21.53 -3.82 -24.75
N TYR A 25 -22.30 -4.23 -25.73
CA TYR A 25 -22.22 -3.80 -27.13
C TYR A 25 -23.57 -3.28 -27.61
N GLY A 26 -23.56 -2.25 -28.44
CA GLY A 26 -24.76 -1.71 -29.05
C GLY A 26 -25.36 -2.70 -30.06
N GLU A 27 -26.66 -3.00 -29.92
CA GLU A 27 -27.35 -3.97 -30.79
C GLU A 27 -27.32 -3.61 -32.28
N LYS A 28 -27.38 -2.33 -32.58
CA LYS A 28 -27.41 -1.86 -33.99
C LYS A 28 -26.03 -1.53 -34.54
N THR A 29 -25.11 -1.08 -33.70
CA THR A 29 -23.81 -0.55 -34.11
C THR A 29 -22.66 -1.51 -33.89
N GLY A 30 -22.84 -2.53 -33.03
CA GLY A 30 -21.77 -3.42 -32.60
C GLY A 30 -20.68 -2.74 -31.75
N ARG A 31 -20.80 -1.42 -31.51
CA ARG A 31 -19.81 -0.66 -30.74
C ARG A 31 -19.87 -1.01 -29.25
N ARG A 32 -18.73 -0.93 -28.59
CA ARG A 32 -18.67 -1.13 -27.13
C ARG A 32 -19.33 0.04 -26.41
N ASN A 33 -20.33 -0.26 -25.58
CA ASN A 33 -20.95 0.73 -24.69
C ASN A 33 -20.24 0.81 -23.34
N ILE A 34 -19.54 -0.28 -22.93
CA ILE A 34 -18.89 -0.40 -21.63
C ILE A 34 -17.51 -1.03 -21.84
N LEU A 35 -16.50 -0.39 -21.26
CA LEU A 35 -15.17 -0.97 -21.08
C LEU A 35 -15.10 -1.56 -19.68
N HIS A 36 -14.96 -2.88 -19.59
CA HIS A 36 -14.75 -3.57 -18.32
C HIS A 36 -13.27 -3.94 -18.19
N VAL A 37 -12.49 -3.01 -17.65
CA VAL A 37 -11.05 -3.19 -17.46
C VAL A 37 -10.81 -3.97 -16.19
N MET A 38 -10.29 -5.18 -16.31
CA MET A 38 -9.92 -6.02 -15.18
C MET A 38 -8.82 -7.01 -15.54
N ASN A 39 -7.90 -7.27 -14.63
CA ASN A 39 -6.98 -8.39 -14.77
C ASN A 39 -7.72 -9.70 -14.49
N ARG A 40 -7.69 -10.64 -15.45
CA ARG A 40 -8.33 -11.97 -15.32
C ARG A 40 -7.27 -12.98 -14.90
N GLU A 41 -7.37 -13.45 -13.68
CA GLU A 41 -6.47 -14.46 -13.12
C GLU A 41 -7.04 -15.89 -13.25
N ARG A 42 -8.37 -16.01 -13.40
CA ARG A 42 -9.07 -17.31 -13.42
C ARG A 42 -10.11 -17.36 -14.52
N ILE A 43 -10.29 -18.55 -15.08
CA ILE A 43 -11.36 -18.84 -16.05
C ILE A 43 -12.72 -18.59 -15.37
N GLY A 44 -13.63 -17.89 -16.05
CA GLY A 44 -14.95 -17.55 -15.52
C GLY A 44 -14.98 -16.37 -14.54
N GLN A 45 -13.87 -15.70 -14.29
CA GLN A 45 -13.84 -14.52 -13.46
C GLN A 45 -14.61 -13.37 -14.12
N VAL A 46 -15.65 -12.87 -13.44
CA VAL A 46 -16.55 -11.81 -13.93
C VAL A 46 -16.17 -10.44 -13.39
N ARG A 47 -15.43 -10.38 -12.27
CA ARG A 47 -14.96 -9.14 -11.64
C ARG A 47 -13.48 -9.24 -11.29
N GLY A 48 -12.78 -8.13 -11.45
CA GLY A 48 -11.39 -8.00 -11.02
C GLY A 48 -11.27 -8.05 -9.49
N VAL A 49 -10.12 -8.47 -9.02
CA VAL A 49 -9.71 -8.37 -7.61
C VAL A 49 -8.89 -7.09 -7.46
N PRO A 50 -9.12 -6.27 -6.42
CA PRO A 50 -8.28 -5.10 -6.19
C PRO A 50 -6.81 -5.50 -6.02
N PHE A 51 -5.91 -4.76 -6.63
CA PHE A 51 -4.47 -5.02 -6.59
C PHE A 51 -3.91 -5.14 -5.16
N LEU A 52 -4.43 -4.33 -4.23
CA LEU A 52 -4.02 -4.35 -2.83
C LEU A 52 -4.71 -5.42 -1.98
N ALA A 53 -5.69 -6.16 -2.51
CA ALA A 53 -6.45 -7.13 -1.72
C ALA A 53 -5.59 -8.13 -0.93
N PRO A 54 -4.52 -8.72 -1.48
CA PRO A 54 -3.71 -9.70 -0.76
C PRO A 54 -2.89 -9.11 0.40
N VAL A 55 -2.70 -7.79 0.44
CA VAL A 55 -1.82 -7.13 1.42
C VAL A 55 -2.52 -6.16 2.36
N ILE A 56 -3.81 -5.93 2.18
CA ILE A 56 -4.55 -4.90 2.93
C ILE A 56 -4.53 -5.15 4.44
N ASP A 57 -4.69 -6.40 4.86
CA ASP A 57 -4.66 -6.78 6.28
C ASP A 57 -3.24 -6.67 6.85
N THR A 58 -2.23 -7.04 6.07
CA THR A 58 -0.82 -6.92 6.48
C THR A 58 -0.41 -5.47 6.65
N ILE A 59 -0.82 -4.58 5.73
CA ILE A 59 -0.58 -3.13 5.84
C ILE A 59 -1.26 -2.57 7.09
N LYS A 60 -2.51 -2.98 7.36
CA LYS A 60 -3.26 -2.54 8.53
C LYS A 60 -2.60 -3.01 9.85
N GLN A 61 -2.11 -4.25 9.89
CA GLN A 61 -1.39 -4.78 11.06
C GLN A 61 -0.06 -4.05 11.27
N LEU A 62 0.67 -3.75 10.19
CA LEU A 62 1.91 -2.98 10.27
C LEU A 62 1.67 -1.58 10.83
N GLY A 63 0.61 -0.89 10.37
CA GLY A 63 0.22 0.41 10.92
C GLY A 63 -0.06 0.35 12.41
N ARG A 64 -0.86 -0.63 12.87
CA ARG A 64 -1.16 -0.82 14.30
C ARG A 64 0.08 -1.13 15.14
N TYR A 65 0.99 -1.94 14.60
CA TYR A 65 2.24 -2.26 15.28
C TYR A 65 3.10 -1.00 15.43
N THR A 66 3.22 -0.21 14.38
CA THR A 66 3.99 1.05 14.41
C THR A 66 3.38 2.04 15.42
N GLU A 67 2.06 2.19 15.45
CA GLU A 67 1.37 3.03 16.43
C GLU A 67 1.61 2.56 17.86
N ALA A 68 1.49 1.26 18.11
CA ALA A 68 1.74 0.67 19.42
C ALA A 68 3.19 0.86 19.88
N GLU A 69 4.15 0.77 18.94
CA GLU A 69 5.57 0.96 19.22
C GLU A 69 5.90 2.42 19.58
N VAL A 70 5.30 3.37 18.84
CA VAL A 70 5.43 4.80 19.15
C VAL A 70 4.80 5.10 20.51
N LEU A 71 3.60 4.59 20.79
CA LEU A 71 2.93 4.79 22.07
C LEU A 71 3.75 4.20 23.23
N ALA A 72 4.28 2.99 23.06
CA ALA A 72 5.15 2.37 24.05
C ALA A 72 6.44 3.17 24.28
N ALA A 73 7.02 3.77 23.24
CA ALA A 73 8.19 4.65 23.38
C ALA A 73 7.85 5.92 24.17
N VAL A 74 6.67 6.51 23.95
CA VAL A 74 6.19 7.67 24.71
C VAL A 74 5.96 7.32 26.18
N ILE A 75 5.24 6.22 26.45
CA ILE A 75 4.98 5.76 27.82
C ILE A 75 6.30 5.48 28.55
N ASN A 76 7.24 4.81 27.92
CA ASN A 76 8.54 4.52 28.49
C ASN A 76 9.38 5.79 28.77
N GLY A 77 9.16 6.86 28.01
CA GLY A 77 9.78 8.16 28.28
C GLY A 77 9.18 8.88 29.51
N LEU A 78 7.95 8.52 29.88
CA LEU A 78 7.25 9.11 31.03
C LEU A 78 7.48 8.30 32.31
N PHE A 79 7.58 6.96 32.23
CA PHE A 79 7.72 6.08 33.37
C PHE A 79 9.17 5.64 33.57
N THR A 80 9.84 6.28 34.50
CA THR A 80 11.23 5.91 34.87
C THR A 80 11.34 5.07 36.13
N VAL A 81 10.36 5.08 37.02
CA VAL A 81 10.49 4.43 38.33
C VAL A 81 9.15 3.88 38.80
N PHE A 82 9.13 2.60 39.21
CA PHE A 82 8.07 2.01 40.03
C PHE A 82 8.54 1.89 41.46
N ILE A 83 7.69 2.24 42.43
CA ILE A 83 7.96 2.12 43.84
C ILE A 83 7.33 0.82 44.33
N GLU A 84 8.15 -0.15 44.69
CA GLU A 84 7.69 -1.36 45.39
C GLU A 84 7.73 -1.13 46.89
N LYS A 85 6.60 -1.31 47.53
CA LYS A 85 6.49 -1.27 49.00
C LYS A 85 6.63 -2.67 49.51
N GLU A 86 7.73 -2.98 50.19
CA GLU A 86 7.89 -4.22 50.94
C GLU A 86 6.98 -4.12 52.16
N SER A 87 5.82 -4.80 52.11
CA SER A 87 4.94 -4.89 53.30
C SER A 87 5.76 -5.51 54.44
N ALA A 88 6.06 -4.70 55.42
CA ALA A 88 6.66 -5.21 56.64
C ALA A 88 5.69 -6.22 57.26
N SER A 89 6.16 -7.48 57.28
CA SER A 89 5.72 -8.61 58.11
C SER A 89 4.24 -8.80 58.37
N ASP A 90 3.81 -9.99 58.07
CA ASP A 90 2.61 -10.72 58.53
C ASP A 90 2.46 -10.80 60.05
N ASP A 91 2.59 -9.74 60.78
CA ASP A 91 2.23 -9.67 62.19
C ASP A 91 1.06 -8.70 62.38
N VAL A 92 -0.04 -8.97 61.71
CA VAL A 92 -1.34 -8.52 62.17
C VAL A 92 -1.84 -9.59 63.14
N PRO A 93 -1.93 -9.31 64.43
CA PRO A 93 -2.55 -10.25 65.38
C PRO A 93 -3.96 -10.54 64.89
N PHE A 94 -4.26 -11.81 64.73
CA PHE A 94 -5.57 -12.31 64.36
C PHE A 94 -6.62 -11.70 65.27
N GLY A 95 -7.51 -10.86 64.71
CA GLY A 95 -8.79 -10.54 65.33
C GLY A 95 -8.95 -9.13 65.83
N GLU A 96 -9.09 -8.18 64.97
CA GLU A 96 -10.04 -7.08 65.11
C GLU A 96 -10.14 -6.40 63.81
N SER A 97 -11.15 -6.75 62.98
CA SER A 97 -11.57 -5.94 61.87
C SER A 97 -11.99 -4.58 62.42
N ILE A 98 -11.28 -3.53 62.05
CA ILE A 98 -11.68 -2.16 62.34
C ILE A 98 -13.10 -1.99 61.80
N PRO A 99 -14.09 -1.61 62.65
CA PRO A 99 -15.46 -1.40 62.18
C PRO A 99 -15.47 -0.41 61.04
N GLU A 100 -16.32 -0.67 60.04
CA GLU A 100 -16.44 0.09 58.80
C GLU A 100 -16.65 1.61 59.05
N GLU A 101 -17.17 1.98 60.21
CA GLU A 101 -17.40 3.36 60.68
C GLU A 101 -16.09 4.07 61.14
N MET A 102 -14.99 3.38 61.29
CA MET A 102 -13.67 3.92 61.65
C MET A 102 -12.65 3.82 60.52
N GLN A 103 -13.06 3.35 59.37
CA GLN A 103 -12.25 3.44 58.14
C GLN A 103 -12.33 4.88 57.68
N VAL A 104 -11.33 5.65 57.95
CA VAL A 104 -11.14 6.96 57.36
C VAL A 104 -10.87 6.69 55.86
N ASP A 105 -11.75 7.15 54.99
CA ASP A 105 -11.45 7.25 53.59
C ASP A 105 -10.15 8.06 53.47
N GLN A 106 -9.04 7.37 53.24
CA GLN A 106 -7.83 8.04 52.79
C GLN A 106 -8.17 8.61 51.42
N GLU A 107 -8.56 9.88 51.38
CA GLU A 107 -8.43 10.66 50.17
C GLU A 107 -7.00 10.43 49.66
N ASP A 108 -6.88 9.97 48.43
CA ASP A 108 -5.63 9.66 47.77
C ASP A 108 -4.71 10.90 47.76
N GLU A 109 -4.06 11.22 48.89
CA GLU A 109 -2.97 12.20 48.94
C GLU A 109 -1.72 11.73 48.18
N ASN A 110 -1.74 10.52 47.61
CA ASN A 110 -0.65 9.95 46.82
C ASN A 110 -0.93 9.95 45.31
N SER A 111 -1.70 10.89 44.80
CA SER A 111 -1.71 11.13 43.36
C SER A 111 -0.39 11.80 42.95
N ILE A 112 0.58 10.97 42.58
CA ILE A 112 1.86 11.45 42.06
C ILE A 112 1.61 11.96 40.64
N GLU A 113 1.65 13.26 40.40
CA GLU A 113 1.68 13.81 39.08
C GLU A 113 3.01 13.43 38.39
N LEU A 114 2.90 12.50 37.45
CA LEU A 114 4.06 12.07 36.64
C LEU A 114 4.40 13.13 35.61
N ALA A 115 5.45 13.88 35.89
CA ALA A 115 6.05 14.81 34.94
C ALA A 115 7.45 14.31 34.51
N PRO A 116 7.91 14.64 33.30
CA PRO A 116 9.27 14.32 32.88
C PRO A 116 10.30 14.93 33.84
N GLY A 117 11.12 14.11 34.49
CA GLY A 117 12.10 14.54 35.47
C GLY A 117 11.59 14.70 36.90
N ALA A 118 10.39 14.21 37.24
CA ALA A 118 9.91 14.19 38.61
C ALA A 118 10.81 13.33 39.49
N VAL A 119 11.23 13.90 40.60
CA VAL A 119 11.98 13.20 41.66
C VAL A 119 10.96 12.77 42.75
N ILE A 120 10.83 11.48 42.95
CA ILE A 120 9.89 10.92 43.92
C ILE A 120 10.71 10.56 45.16
N ASP A 121 10.34 11.14 46.31
CA ASP A 121 10.92 10.78 47.59
C ASP A 121 10.33 9.45 48.08
N LEU A 122 11.18 8.52 48.48
CA LEU A 122 10.78 7.15 48.87
C LEU A 122 10.66 7.08 50.37
N GLY A 123 9.57 6.52 50.86
CA GLY A 123 9.38 6.24 52.28
C GLY A 123 10.25 5.08 52.77
N GLU A 124 10.30 4.91 54.11
CA GLU A 124 11.03 3.83 54.78
C GLU A 124 10.43 2.45 54.35
N GLY A 125 11.26 1.56 53.77
CA GLY A 125 10.83 0.26 53.28
C GLY A 125 10.38 0.25 51.81
N GLU A 126 10.44 1.35 51.11
CA GLU A 126 10.13 1.44 49.69
C GLU A 126 11.40 1.24 48.82
N LYS A 127 11.29 0.43 47.80
CA LYS A 127 12.35 0.18 46.83
C LYS A 127 11.94 0.70 45.46
N ALA A 128 12.79 1.52 44.88
CA ALA A 128 12.62 1.92 43.49
C ALA A 128 13.02 0.76 42.56
N ASN A 129 12.08 0.22 41.83
CA ASN A 129 12.35 -0.76 40.80
C ASN A 129 12.34 -0.08 39.45
N MET A 130 13.52 0.06 38.84
CA MET A 130 13.63 0.57 37.45
C MET A 130 13.14 -0.53 36.52
N VAL A 131 11.93 -0.38 36.02
CA VAL A 131 11.49 -1.22 34.91
C VAL A 131 12.24 -0.76 33.66
N ASN A 132 13.22 -1.56 33.26
CA ASN A 132 13.86 -1.37 31.97
C ASN A 132 12.96 -2.00 30.90
N PRO A 133 12.18 -1.22 30.14
CA PRO A 133 11.21 -1.76 29.20
C PRO A 133 11.84 -2.30 27.90
N GLY A 134 13.17 -2.51 27.89
CA GLY A 134 13.88 -3.06 26.73
C GLY A 134 13.84 -2.13 25.50
N ARG A 135 13.81 -0.84 25.74
CA ARG A 135 13.80 0.17 24.67
C ARG A 135 15.19 0.81 24.47
N PRO A 136 15.57 1.15 23.22
CA PRO A 136 14.82 0.94 21.96
C PRO A 136 14.67 -0.54 21.60
N ASN A 137 13.55 -0.90 20.96
CA ASN A 137 13.27 -2.27 20.56
C ASN A 137 14.19 -2.68 19.39
N PRO A 138 15.20 -3.54 19.58
CA PRO A 138 16.13 -3.91 18.52
C PRO A 138 15.47 -4.76 17.41
N ASN A 139 14.30 -5.31 17.67
CA ASN A 139 13.56 -6.14 16.71
C ASN A 139 12.59 -5.34 15.86
N PHE A 140 12.41 -4.04 16.09
CA PHE A 140 11.47 -3.21 15.34
C PHE A 140 11.82 -3.16 13.86
N ASP A 141 13.00 -2.71 13.52
CA ASP A 141 13.45 -2.59 12.13
C ASP A 141 13.46 -3.92 11.38
N PRO A 142 14.04 -5.02 11.93
CA PRO A 142 14.01 -6.31 11.27
C PRO A 142 12.59 -6.83 11.01
N PHE A 143 11.68 -6.62 11.95
CA PHE A 143 10.28 -7.02 11.80
C PHE A 143 9.57 -6.23 10.70
N VAL A 144 9.68 -4.89 10.72
CA VAL A 144 9.10 -4.02 9.69
C VAL A 144 9.63 -4.38 8.31
N ILE A 145 10.95 -4.60 8.18
CA ILE A 145 11.58 -5.02 6.94
C ILE A 145 11.03 -6.37 6.45
N ALA A 146 10.85 -7.34 7.34
CA ALA A 146 10.31 -8.65 6.98
C ALA A 146 8.87 -8.53 6.46
N VAL A 147 8.03 -7.72 7.11
CA VAL A 147 6.65 -7.47 6.69
C VAL A 147 6.60 -6.73 5.35
N LEU A 148 7.45 -5.71 5.16
CA LEU A 148 7.53 -4.98 3.88
C LEU A 148 8.00 -5.87 2.73
N LYS A 149 8.90 -6.82 2.98
CA LYS A 149 9.30 -7.83 1.99
C LYS A 149 8.13 -8.74 1.60
N GLN A 150 7.29 -9.15 2.54
CA GLN A 150 6.09 -9.94 2.26
C GLN A 150 5.09 -9.13 1.42
N ILE A 151 4.87 -7.86 1.75
CA ILE A 151 4.02 -6.95 0.97
C ILE A 151 4.57 -6.80 -0.45
N GLY A 152 5.87 -6.55 -0.58
CA GLY A 152 6.55 -6.42 -1.87
C GLY A 152 6.42 -7.68 -2.72
N ALA A 153 6.63 -8.85 -2.13
CA ALA A 153 6.49 -10.14 -2.81
C ALA A 153 5.05 -10.39 -3.30
N ALA A 154 4.04 -10.04 -2.49
CA ALA A 154 2.64 -10.20 -2.87
C ALA A 154 2.17 -9.23 -3.96
N LEU A 155 2.81 -8.06 -4.08
CA LEU A 155 2.55 -7.05 -5.10
C LEU A 155 3.51 -7.11 -6.29
N GLU A 156 4.44 -8.07 -6.30
CA GLU A 156 5.49 -8.18 -7.32
C GLU A 156 6.38 -6.92 -7.41
N ILE A 157 6.54 -6.21 -6.29
CA ILE A 157 7.37 -5.02 -6.17
C ILE A 157 8.61 -5.34 -5.34
N PRO A 158 9.83 -5.23 -5.87
CA PRO A 158 11.05 -5.38 -5.09
C PRO A 158 11.08 -4.47 -3.87
N TYR A 159 11.59 -4.99 -2.76
CA TYR A 159 11.65 -4.26 -1.49
C TYR A 159 12.34 -2.90 -1.61
N GLU A 160 13.45 -2.83 -2.33
CA GLU A 160 14.23 -1.60 -2.53
C GLU A 160 13.43 -0.50 -3.21
N ILE A 161 12.53 -0.88 -4.13
CA ILE A 161 11.63 0.04 -4.83
C ILE A 161 10.47 0.43 -3.91
N LEU A 162 9.92 -0.52 -3.14
CA LEU A 162 8.81 -0.29 -2.24
C LEU A 162 9.14 0.77 -1.18
N ILE A 163 10.36 0.73 -0.61
CA ILE A 163 10.82 1.69 0.41
C ILE A 163 11.64 2.86 -0.17
N MET A 164 11.85 2.88 -1.50
CA MET A 164 12.70 3.87 -2.19
C MET A 164 14.11 3.99 -1.60
N ALA A 165 14.66 2.92 -1.05
CA ALA A 165 15.98 2.88 -0.45
C ALA A 165 16.85 1.81 -1.11
N PHE A 166 17.93 2.25 -1.74
CA PHE A 166 18.90 1.41 -2.42
C PHE A 166 20.16 1.29 -1.58
N SER A 167 20.11 0.43 -0.55
CA SER A 167 21.25 0.15 0.34
C SER A 167 22.21 -0.91 -0.21
N SER A 168 21.78 -1.65 -1.25
CA SER A 168 22.56 -2.65 -1.92
C SER A 168 23.56 -2.04 -2.92
N ASN A 169 24.51 -2.85 -3.41
CA ASN A 169 25.44 -2.38 -4.43
C ASN A 169 24.68 -2.06 -5.75
N TYR A 170 25.31 -1.25 -6.60
CA TYR A 170 24.76 -0.80 -7.88
C TYR A 170 24.18 -1.93 -8.74
N SER A 171 24.89 -3.06 -8.83
CA SER A 171 24.48 -4.20 -9.66
C SER A 171 23.20 -4.86 -9.16
N ALA A 172 23.05 -5.02 -7.84
CA ALA A 172 21.85 -5.59 -7.24
C ALA A 172 20.65 -4.65 -7.38
N SER A 173 20.83 -3.34 -7.12
CA SER A 173 19.78 -2.33 -7.32
C SER A 173 19.32 -2.28 -8.77
N ARG A 174 20.26 -2.34 -9.73
CA ARG A 174 19.92 -2.38 -11.16
C ARG A 174 19.15 -3.65 -11.52
N ALA A 175 19.53 -4.81 -11.00
CA ALA A 175 18.81 -6.05 -11.23
C ALA A 175 17.37 -5.97 -10.71
N ALA A 176 17.16 -5.45 -9.49
CA ALA A 176 15.83 -5.25 -8.92
C ALA A 176 14.95 -4.32 -9.79
N ILE A 177 15.51 -3.22 -10.28
CA ILE A 177 14.80 -2.30 -11.18
C ILE A 177 14.44 -2.99 -12.50
N LEU A 178 15.34 -3.74 -13.11
CA LEU A 178 15.08 -4.43 -14.37
C LEU A 178 14.00 -5.51 -14.22
N GLU A 179 13.98 -6.27 -13.12
CA GLU A 179 12.92 -7.24 -12.84
C GLU A 179 11.57 -6.54 -12.63
N PHE A 180 11.55 -5.47 -11.86
CA PHE A 180 10.33 -4.67 -11.68
C PHE A 180 9.78 -4.13 -13.01
N PHE A 181 10.64 -3.67 -13.91
CA PHE A 181 10.20 -3.19 -15.22
C PHE A 181 9.61 -4.28 -16.11
N LYS A 182 9.96 -5.55 -15.91
CA LYS A 182 9.27 -6.66 -16.60
C LYS A 182 7.81 -6.75 -16.18
N VAL A 183 7.57 -6.65 -14.87
CA VAL A 183 6.20 -6.62 -14.30
C VAL A 183 5.43 -5.40 -14.81
N VAL A 184 6.07 -4.22 -14.77
CA VAL A 184 5.46 -2.97 -15.30
C VAL A 184 5.10 -3.10 -16.78
N LYS A 185 5.96 -3.72 -17.61
CA LYS A 185 5.67 -3.96 -19.03
C LYS A 185 4.45 -4.86 -19.21
N MET A 186 4.32 -5.91 -18.41
CA MET A 186 3.18 -6.83 -18.44
C MET A 186 1.88 -6.09 -18.12
N TYR A 187 1.84 -5.35 -17.03
CA TYR A 187 0.66 -4.56 -16.64
C TYR A 187 0.33 -3.46 -17.66
N ARG A 188 1.35 -2.83 -18.23
CA ARG A 188 1.17 -1.85 -19.28
C ARG A 188 0.55 -2.47 -20.54
N ALA A 189 1.06 -3.60 -21.00
CA ALA A 189 0.54 -4.30 -22.14
C ALA A 189 -0.94 -4.69 -21.96
N TRP A 190 -1.27 -5.21 -20.78
CA TRP A 190 -2.65 -5.49 -20.41
C TRP A 190 -3.54 -4.23 -20.42
N PHE A 191 -3.11 -3.16 -19.78
CA PHE A 191 -3.86 -1.89 -19.72
C PHE A 191 -4.05 -1.27 -21.09
N VAL A 192 -3.03 -1.34 -21.94
CA VAL A 192 -3.10 -0.89 -23.33
C VAL A 192 -4.16 -1.67 -24.09
N ALA A 193 -4.15 -3.00 -24.02
CA ALA A 193 -5.07 -3.86 -24.75
C ALA A 193 -6.53 -3.66 -24.30
N ASP A 194 -6.77 -3.52 -23.00
CA ASP A 194 -8.13 -3.47 -22.46
C ASP A 194 -8.71 -2.06 -22.39
N PHE A 195 -7.87 -1.03 -22.34
CA PHE A 195 -8.32 0.36 -22.18
C PHE A 195 -7.85 1.29 -23.31
N CYS A 196 -6.55 1.45 -23.50
CA CYS A 196 -6.04 2.48 -24.41
C CYS A 196 -6.41 2.20 -25.87
N GLN A 197 -6.19 0.98 -26.34
CA GLN A 197 -6.42 0.56 -27.71
C GLN A 197 -7.91 0.68 -28.10
N PRO A 198 -8.88 0.17 -27.32
CA PRO A 198 -10.30 0.34 -27.65
C PRO A 198 -10.76 1.79 -27.71
N ILE A 199 -10.26 2.65 -26.82
CA ILE A 199 -10.58 4.08 -26.84
C ILE A 199 -9.98 4.75 -28.08
N TYR A 200 -8.75 4.42 -28.43
CA TYR A 200 -8.10 4.93 -29.62
C TYR A 200 -8.84 4.56 -30.90
N GLU A 201 -9.27 3.32 -31.03
CA GLU A 201 -10.06 2.83 -32.17
C GLU A 201 -11.38 3.58 -32.34
N GLU A 202 -12.11 3.82 -31.24
CA GLU A 202 -13.35 4.61 -31.28
C GLU A 202 -13.08 6.08 -31.63
N TRP A 203 -12.07 6.68 -31.01
CA TRP A 203 -11.66 8.05 -31.33
C TRP A 203 -11.25 8.20 -32.79
N LEU A 204 -10.44 7.28 -33.31
CA LEU A 204 -9.98 7.30 -34.70
C LEU A 204 -11.16 7.13 -35.64
N SER A 205 -12.07 6.20 -35.36
CA SER A 205 -13.29 5.98 -36.17
C SER A 205 -14.14 7.25 -36.23
N GLU A 206 -14.30 7.97 -35.14
CA GLU A 206 -15.01 9.25 -35.10
C GLU A 206 -14.26 10.35 -35.87
N ALA A 207 -12.94 10.42 -35.74
CA ALA A 207 -12.12 11.41 -36.41
C ALA A 207 -12.15 11.23 -37.94
N VAL A 208 -12.13 9.99 -38.40
CA VAL A 208 -12.27 9.67 -39.86
C VAL A 208 -13.68 9.96 -40.36
N ALA A 209 -14.72 9.58 -39.59
CA ALA A 209 -16.12 9.86 -39.96
C ALA A 209 -16.41 11.36 -40.03
N LYS A 210 -15.80 12.17 -39.17
CA LYS A 210 -15.91 13.65 -39.20
C LYS A 210 -14.99 14.33 -40.22
N GLY A 211 -14.20 13.56 -40.98
CA GLY A 211 -13.28 14.08 -41.99
C GLY A 211 -12.06 14.81 -41.43
N ARG A 212 -11.76 14.67 -40.11
CA ARG A 212 -10.54 15.26 -39.50
C ARG A 212 -9.28 14.54 -39.95
N ILE A 213 -9.38 13.23 -40.19
CA ILE A 213 -8.29 12.38 -40.64
C ILE A 213 -8.71 11.73 -41.95
N LYS A 214 -7.85 11.79 -42.95
CA LYS A 214 -8.05 11.13 -44.24
C LYS A 214 -7.51 9.71 -44.15
N ALA A 215 -8.38 8.71 -44.15
CA ALA A 215 -8.04 7.29 -44.11
C ALA A 215 -8.84 6.53 -45.19
N PRO A 216 -8.37 6.50 -46.43
CA PRO A 216 -9.05 5.81 -47.52
C PRO A 216 -9.24 4.33 -47.19
N GLY A 217 -10.45 3.79 -47.39
CA GLY A 217 -10.76 2.39 -47.14
C GLY A 217 -11.07 2.02 -45.69
N PHE A 218 -10.96 2.95 -44.75
CA PHE A 218 -11.12 2.69 -43.30
C PHE A 218 -12.44 2.00 -42.93
N PHE A 219 -13.56 2.37 -43.54
CA PHE A 219 -14.88 1.78 -43.28
C PHE A 219 -15.25 0.68 -44.29
N ALA A 220 -14.48 0.51 -45.38
CA ALA A 220 -14.79 -0.43 -46.41
C ALA A 220 -14.14 -1.80 -46.18
N ASP A 221 -12.95 -1.84 -45.57
CA ASP A 221 -12.17 -3.05 -45.39
C ASP A 221 -11.68 -3.15 -43.92
N PRO A 222 -12.07 -4.21 -43.16
CA PRO A 222 -11.59 -4.45 -41.80
C PRO A 222 -10.06 -4.50 -41.69
N ILE A 223 -9.36 -5.06 -42.68
CA ILE A 223 -7.88 -5.17 -42.63
C ILE A 223 -7.25 -3.79 -42.71
N ILE A 224 -7.79 -2.92 -43.57
CA ILE A 224 -7.33 -1.54 -43.70
C ILE A 224 -7.61 -0.78 -42.40
N LYS A 225 -8.78 -1.00 -41.79
CA LYS A 225 -9.12 -0.42 -40.51
C LYS A 225 -8.13 -0.85 -39.41
N ASP A 226 -7.82 -2.14 -39.32
CA ASP A 226 -6.86 -2.65 -38.32
C ASP A 226 -5.46 -2.07 -38.54
N ALA A 227 -5.04 -1.90 -39.80
CA ALA A 227 -3.76 -1.26 -40.12
C ALA A 227 -3.70 0.20 -39.63
N TYR A 228 -4.78 0.98 -39.81
CA TYR A 228 -4.86 2.36 -39.31
C TYR A 228 -4.97 2.41 -37.78
N CYS A 229 -5.61 1.43 -37.18
CA CYS A 229 -5.77 1.34 -35.72
C CYS A 229 -4.54 0.77 -35.01
N SER A 230 -3.58 0.22 -35.74
CA SER A 230 -2.32 -0.29 -35.21
C SER A 230 -1.50 0.87 -34.65
N ALA A 231 -1.36 0.90 -33.30
CA ALA A 231 -0.64 1.94 -32.60
C ALA A 231 0.42 1.33 -31.67
N GLU A 232 1.59 1.93 -31.64
CA GLU A 232 2.63 1.60 -30.67
C GLU A 232 2.47 2.46 -29.42
N TRP A 233 2.33 1.79 -28.27
CA TRP A 233 2.15 2.42 -26.98
C TRP A 233 3.45 2.43 -26.19
N THR A 234 4.17 3.53 -26.29
CA THR A 234 5.42 3.71 -25.55
C THR A 234 5.15 4.29 -24.16
N GLY A 235 5.86 3.79 -23.17
CA GLY A 235 5.82 4.33 -21.81
C GLY A 235 7.23 4.56 -21.29
N PRO A 236 7.38 5.13 -20.07
CA PRO A 236 8.69 5.35 -19.48
C PRO A 236 9.54 4.09 -19.53
N SER A 237 10.78 4.21 -19.96
CA SER A 237 11.79 3.15 -19.87
C SER A 237 12.32 3.04 -18.44
N ALA A 238 12.96 1.92 -18.10
CA ALA A 238 13.76 1.84 -16.90
C ALA A 238 14.78 2.99 -16.91
N GLY A 239 14.77 3.80 -15.88
CA GLY A 239 15.69 4.93 -15.77
C GLY A 239 17.14 4.46 -15.88
N GLN A 240 17.98 5.29 -16.50
CA GLN A 240 19.41 5.04 -16.59
C GLN A 240 20.06 5.45 -15.27
N LEU A 241 20.66 4.50 -14.57
CA LEU A 241 21.39 4.77 -13.32
C LEU A 241 22.78 5.37 -13.57
N ASP A 242 23.38 5.04 -14.73
CA ASP A 242 24.69 5.54 -15.13
C ASP A 242 24.70 5.71 -16.67
N PRO A 243 24.44 6.91 -17.17
CA PRO A 243 24.36 7.17 -18.62
C PRO A 243 25.66 6.86 -19.35
N THR A 244 26.81 7.08 -18.73
CA THR A 244 28.14 6.83 -19.34
C THR A 244 28.37 5.35 -19.62
N LYS A 245 28.09 4.50 -18.66
CA LYS A 245 28.24 3.05 -18.86
C LYS A 245 27.26 2.46 -19.87
N GLU A 246 26.08 3.07 -20.01
CA GLU A 246 25.11 2.63 -21.03
C GLU A 246 25.53 3.04 -22.44
N VAL A 247 26.06 4.24 -22.61
CA VAL A 247 26.62 4.67 -23.89
C VAL A 247 27.79 3.77 -24.31
N GLU A 248 28.74 3.51 -23.39
CA GLU A 248 29.84 2.59 -23.65
C GLU A 248 29.36 1.15 -24.00
N ALA A 249 28.32 0.67 -23.31
CA ALA A 249 27.71 -0.63 -23.61
C ALA A 249 27.01 -0.64 -24.96
N ALA A 250 26.33 0.45 -25.35
CA ALA A 250 25.70 0.61 -26.64
C ALA A 250 26.74 0.64 -27.76
N GLU A 251 27.82 1.41 -27.59
CA GLU A 251 28.94 1.45 -28.55
C GLU A 251 29.59 0.08 -28.76
N LYS A 252 29.83 -0.65 -27.67
CA LYS A 252 30.37 -2.01 -27.72
C LYS A 252 29.43 -3.00 -28.43
N ARG A 253 28.11 -2.84 -28.27
CA ARG A 253 27.13 -3.66 -29.01
C ARG A 253 27.16 -3.37 -30.51
N VAL A 254 27.17 -2.09 -30.87
CA VAL A 254 27.26 -1.69 -32.29
C VAL A 254 28.58 -2.19 -32.89
N GLN A 255 29.71 -2.02 -32.21
CA GLN A 255 31.00 -2.55 -32.66
C GLN A 255 31.03 -4.08 -32.76
N GLY A 256 30.29 -4.77 -31.88
CA GLY A 256 30.13 -6.23 -31.94
C GLY A 256 29.12 -6.73 -32.97
N GLY A 257 28.53 -5.86 -33.78
CA GLY A 257 27.55 -6.21 -34.82
C GLY A 257 26.15 -6.56 -34.28
N TYR A 258 25.82 -6.19 -33.05
CA TYR A 258 24.48 -6.35 -32.51
C TYR A 258 23.64 -5.13 -32.86
N SER A 259 22.46 -5.37 -33.43
CA SER A 259 21.44 -4.32 -33.67
C SER A 259 20.98 -3.71 -32.35
N THR A 260 20.78 -2.42 -32.30
CA THR A 260 20.18 -1.71 -31.17
C THR A 260 18.70 -2.01 -31.01
#